data_7d8ba75bc97b4a979a2cb9612a7d3891
#
_entry.id   7d8ba75bc97b4a979a2cb9612a7d3891
#
_cell.length_a   1.000
_cell.length_b   1.000
_cell.length_c   1.000
_cell.angle_alpha   90.00
_cell.angle_beta   90.00
_cell.angle_gamma   90.00
#
_symmetry.space_group_name_H-M   'P 1'
#
loop_
_entity.id
_entity.type
_entity.pdbx_description
1 polymer ?
#
loop_
_entity_poly.entity_id
_entity_poly.type
_entity_poly.pdbx_seq_one_letter_code
_entity_poly.pdbx_strand_id
1 'polypeptide(L)'
;NTLQETTMMMREVIFDRQRLLSGILKSERFPNDIYPRLQLMIRDVNSIVSHADFSFERLDFLRETALGLINLELNNTTKIFTMASVFFMPATLIASIYGMNFHMMPELDWRYGYPAAILLMALVSFLCYRFFKHRKWL
;
A
#
# COMPACT_ATOMS: atom_id res chain seq x y z
N ASN A 1 5.55 -12.20 -8.22
CA ASN A 1 6.86 -12.88 -8.32
C ASN A 1 7.15 -13.41 -9.74
N THR A 2 6.22 -14.14 -10.39
CA THR A 2 6.44 -14.69 -11.74
C THR A 2 6.75 -13.64 -12.82
N LEU A 3 6.09 -12.48 -12.75
CA LEU A 3 6.30 -11.39 -13.72
C LEU A 3 7.71 -10.79 -13.56
N GLN A 4 8.17 -10.59 -12.34
CA GLN A 4 9.54 -10.12 -12.08
C GLN A 4 10.61 -11.12 -12.50
N GLU A 5 10.42 -12.40 -12.23
CA GLU A 5 11.33 -13.45 -12.67
C GLU A 5 11.42 -13.51 -14.20
N THR A 6 10.27 -13.47 -14.89
CA THR A 6 10.22 -13.46 -16.35
C THR A 6 10.91 -12.22 -16.94
N THR A 7 10.74 -11.06 -16.31
CA THR A 7 11.37 -9.82 -16.75
C THR A 7 12.89 -9.85 -16.53
N MET A 8 13.35 -10.38 -15.40
CA MET A 8 14.78 -10.55 -15.14
C MET A 8 15.42 -11.52 -16.15
N MET A 9 14.78 -12.66 -16.43
CA MET A 9 15.26 -13.59 -17.44
C MET A 9 15.32 -12.97 -18.85
N MET A 10 14.30 -12.22 -19.24
CA MET A 10 14.32 -11.51 -20.53
C MET A 10 15.47 -10.52 -20.62
N ARG A 11 15.72 -9.76 -19.57
CA ARG A 11 16.85 -8.82 -19.51
C ARG A 11 18.18 -9.54 -19.67
N GLU A 12 18.39 -10.62 -18.94
CA GLU A 12 19.61 -11.42 -19.00
C GLU A 12 19.85 -11.97 -20.42
N VAL A 13 18.83 -12.56 -21.05
CA VAL A 13 18.90 -13.07 -22.43
C VAL A 13 19.24 -11.96 -23.43
N ILE A 14 18.70 -10.77 -23.29
CA ILE A 14 18.95 -9.65 -24.19
C ILE A 14 20.39 -9.15 -24.02
N PHE A 15 20.89 -9.02 -22.79
CA PHE A 15 22.27 -8.64 -22.50
C PHE A 15 23.28 -9.66 -23.04
N ASP A 16 23.02 -10.96 -22.90
CA ASP A 16 23.87 -12.01 -23.45
C ASP A 16 23.94 -11.94 -24.97
N ARG A 17 22.82 -11.70 -25.65
CA ARG A 17 22.81 -11.51 -27.11
C ARG A 17 23.61 -10.27 -27.53
N GLN A 18 23.49 -9.16 -26.82
CA GLN A 18 24.28 -7.95 -27.07
C GLN A 18 25.78 -8.23 -26.91
N ARG A 19 26.17 -8.97 -25.87
CA ARG A 19 27.56 -9.34 -25.59
C ARG A 19 28.14 -10.25 -26.69
N LEU A 20 27.35 -11.23 -27.12
CA LEU A 20 27.74 -12.13 -28.22
C LEU A 20 27.93 -11.38 -29.53
N LEU A 21 26.99 -10.53 -29.94
CA LEU A 21 27.08 -9.73 -31.16
C LEU A 21 28.27 -8.77 -31.13
N SER A 22 28.52 -8.13 -29.97
CA SER A 22 29.69 -7.26 -29.79
C SER A 22 31.01 -8.04 -29.85
N GLY A 23 31.05 -9.28 -29.35
CA GLY A 23 32.18 -10.16 -29.43
C GLY A 23 32.49 -10.62 -30.89
N ILE A 24 31.44 -10.93 -31.67
CA ILE A 24 31.54 -11.26 -33.08
C ILE A 24 32.07 -10.07 -33.89
N LEU A 25 31.60 -8.86 -33.62
CA LEU A 25 32.06 -7.64 -34.28
C LEU A 25 33.56 -7.38 -34.07
N LYS A 26 34.10 -7.72 -32.89
CA LYS A 26 35.53 -7.60 -32.56
C LYS A 26 36.41 -8.68 -33.15
N SER A 27 35.83 -9.79 -33.57
CA SER A 27 36.59 -10.86 -34.21
C SER A 27 36.79 -10.55 -35.70
N GLU A 28 37.96 -10.14 -36.12
CA GLU A 28 38.32 -9.81 -37.51
C GLU A 28 38.27 -11.03 -38.49
N ARG A 29 37.48 -12.03 -38.18
CA ARG A 29 37.41 -13.31 -38.91
C ARG A 29 36.38 -13.37 -40.03
N PHE A 30 35.58 -12.32 -40.20
CA PHE A 30 34.45 -12.32 -41.15
C PHE A 30 34.72 -11.45 -42.38
N PRO A 31 34.14 -11.79 -43.56
CA PRO A 31 34.20 -10.95 -44.74
C PRO A 31 33.65 -9.54 -44.50
N ASN A 32 34.25 -8.54 -45.16
CA ASN A 32 33.91 -7.13 -44.97
C ASN A 32 32.42 -6.79 -45.20
N ASP A 33 31.73 -7.55 -46.03
CA ASP A 33 30.30 -7.36 -46.32
C ASP A 33 29.37 -7.63 -45.14
N ILE A 34 29.83 -8.33 -44.13
CA ILE A 34 28.99 -8.70 -42.94
C ILE A 34 29.02 -7.62 -41.89
N TYR A 35 30.07 -6.82 -41.80
CA TYR A 35 30.20 -5.78 -40.75
C TYR A 35 29.07 -4.74 -40.72
N PRO A 36 28.61 -4.19 -41.88
CA PRO A 36 27.49 -3.25 -41.85
C PRO A 36 26.21 -3.89 -41.32
N ARG A 37 25.94 -5.14 -41.65
CA ARG A 37 24.75 -5.87 -41.15
C ARG A 37 24.85 -6.14 -39.65
N LEU A 38 26.04 -6.52 -39.17
CA LEU A 38 26.31 -6.73 -37.75
C LEU A 38 26.12 -5.44 -36.95
N GLN A 39 26.62 -4.32 -37.47
CA GLN A 39 26.40 -3.00 -36.82
C GLN A 39 24.93 -2.64 -36.73
N LEU A 40 24.15 -2.92 -37.77
CA LEU A 40 22.71 -2.70 -37.79
C LEU A 40 22.01 -3.59 -36.75
N MET A 41 22.36 -4.86 -36.65
CA MET A 41 21.84 -5.79 -35.65
C MET A 41 22.17 -5.35 -34.21
N ILE A 42 23.38 -4.83 -33.96
CA ILE A 42 23.79 -4.32 -32.66
C ILE A 42 22.96 -3.07 -32.30
N ARG A 43 22.73 -2.22 -33.28
CA ARG A 43 21.88 -1.03 -33.08
C ARG A 43 20.44 -1.42 -32.72
N ASP A 44 19.89 -2.43 -33.40
CA ASP A 44 18.54 -2.92 -33.13
C ASP A 44 18.46 -3.57 -31.74
N VAL A 45 19.45 -4.37 -31.37
CA VAL A 45 19.51 -4.98 -30.03
C VAL A 45 19.64 -3.92 -28.94
N ASN A 46 20.46 -2.87 -29.16
CA ASN A 46 20.56 -1.76 -28.21
C ASN A 46 19.23 -1.00 -28.06
N SER A 47 18.49 -0.83 -29.16
CA SER A 47 17.15 -0.24 -29.10
C SER A 47 16.20 -1.11 -28.28
N ILE A 48 16.23 -2.42 -28.48
CA ILE A 48 15.41 -3.39 -27.69
C ILE A 48 15.78 -3.34 -26.21
N VAL A 49 17.07 -3.28 -25.87
CA VAL A 49 17.54 -3.14 -24.47
C VAL A 49 16.96 -1.87 -23.86
N SER A 50 17.08 -0.72 -24.55
CA SER A 50 16.57 0.55 -24.05
C SER A 50 15.05 0.53 -23.85
N HIS A 51 14.32 -0.08 -24.77
CA HIS A 51 12.86 -0.24 -24.63
C HIS A 51 12.47 -1.19 -23.49
N ALA A 52 13.25 -2.25 -23.29
CA ALA A 52 13.06 -3.17 -22.18
C ALA A 52 13.30 -2.46 -20.83
N ASP A 53 14.42 -1.76 -20.69
CA ASP A 53 14.73 -1.00 -19.47
C ASP A 53 13.65 0.03 -19.15
N PHE A 54 13.19 0.80 -20.14
CA PHE A 54 12.07 1.73 -19.96
C PHE A 54 10.79 1.02 -19.53
N SER A 55 10.50 -0.15 -20.09
CA SER A 55 9.32 -0.93 -19.71
C SER A 55 9.40 -1.43 -18.27
N PHE A 56 10.61 -1.79 -17.79
CA PHE A 56 10.84 -2.20 -16.41
C PHE A 56 10.64 -1.05 -15.44
N GLU A 57 11.24 0.11 -15.70
CA GLU A 57 11.05 1.30 -14.88
C GLU A 57 9.56 1.66 -14.76
N ARG A 58 8.83 1.55 -15.88
CA ARG A 58 7.40 1.80 -15.88
C ARG A 58 6.61 0.77 -15.07
N LEU A 59 6.99 -0.50 -15.10
CA LEU A 59 6.38 -1.55 -14.29
C LEU A 59 6.64 -1.34 -12.80
N ASP A 60 7.87 -1.00 -12.43
CA ASP A 60 8.22 -0.70 -11.04
C ASP A 60 7.46 0.54 -10.53
N PHE A 61 7.35 1.58 -11.33
CA PHE A 61 6.52 2.75 -11.00
C PHE A 61 5.04 2.39 -10.81
N LEU A 62 4.47 1.57 -11.69
CA LEU A 62 3.09 1.12 -11.56
C LEU A 62 2.87 0.28 -10.30
N ARG A 63 3.84 -0.60 -9.97
CA ARG A 63 3.82 -1.39 -8.74
C ARG A 63 3.84 -0.50 -7.50
N GLU A 64 4.75 0.47 -7.46
CA GLU A 64 4.87 1.41 -6.34
C GLU A 64 3.59 2.25 -6.18
N THR A 65 3.03 2.71 -7.29
CA THR A 65 1.76 3.43 -7.31
C THR A 65 0.61 2.56 -6.79
N ALA A 66 0.52 1.30 -7.22
CA ALA A 66 -0.49 0.36 -6.75
C ALA A 66 -0.38 0.10 -5.24
N LEU A 67 0.84 -0.10 -4.72
CA LEU A 67 1.09 -0.25 -3.29
C LEU A 67 0.71 1.03 -2.51
N GLY A 68 1.00 2.20 -3.08
CA GLY A 68 0.58 3.48 -2.52
C GLY A 68 -0.94 3.61 -2.41
N LEU A 69 -1.68 3.22 -3.45
CA LEU A 69 -3.14 3.22 -3.44
C LEU A 69 -3.72 2.25 -2.41
N ILE A 70 -3.17 1.04 -2.31
CA ILE A 70 -3.57 0.06 -1.29
C ILE A 70 -3.34 0.61 0.12
N ASN A 71 -2.20 1.25 0.36
CA ASN A 71 -1.90 1.88 1.65
C ASN A 71 -2.88 3.01 1.99
N LEU A 72 -3.29 3.81 1.00
CA LEU A 72 -4.31 4.85 1.19
C LEU A 72 -5.67 4.25 1.56
N GLU A 73 -6.07 3.17 0.89
CA GLU A 73 -7.33 2.47 1.17
C GLU A 73 -7.32 1.82 2.56
N LEU A 74 -6.23 1.16 2.94
CA LEU A 74 -6.03 0.62 4.28
C LEU A 74 -6.10 1.72 5.34
N ASN A 75 -5.48 2.86 5.08
CA ASN A 75 -5.49 4.00 6.00
C ASN A 75 -6.91 4.56 6.18
N ASN A 76 -7.67 4.68 5.09
CA ASN A 76 -9.08 5.11 5.15
C ASN A 76 -9.94 4.11 5.92
N THR A 77 -9.78 2.82 5.66
CA THR A 77 -10.50 1.76 6.38
C THR A 77 -10.17 1.78 7.86
N THR A 78 -8.89 1.90 8.22
CA THR A 78 -8.44 2.01 9.62
C THR A 78 -9.02 3.24 10.31
N LYS A 79 -9.10 4.38 9.61
CA LYS A 79 -9.77 5.59 10.14
C LYS A 79 -11.23 5.35 10.49
N ILE A 80 -11.98 4.68 9.61
CA ILE A 80 -13.40 4.38 9.85
C ILE A 80 -13.55 3.49 11.10
N PHE A 81 -12.75 2.43 11.22
CA PHE A 81 -12.76 1.56 12.39
C PHE A 81 -12.36 2.29 13.67
N THR A 82 -11.34 3.14 13.59
CA THR A 82 -10.90 3.96 14.74
C THR A 82 -12.00 4.92 15.19
N MET A 83 -12.67 5.59 14.23
CA MET A 83 -13.80 6.47 14.55
C MET A 83 -14.92 5.71 15.25
N ALA A 84 -15.33 4.56 14.73
CA ALA A 84 -16.37 3.75 15.33
C ALA A 84 -15.98 3.33 16.76
N SER A 85 -14.75 2.86 16.94
CA SER A 85 -14.23 2.45 18.25
C SER A 85 -14.20 3.59 19.25
N VAL A 86 -13.71 4.76 18.86
CA VAL A 86 -13.65 5.96 19.71
C VAL A 86 -15.05 6.42 20.12
N PHE A 87 -16.03 6.27 19.23
CA PHE A 87 -17.41 6.68 19.53
C PHE A 87 -18.12 5.69 20.46
N PHE A 88 -17.97 4.39 20.22
CA PHE A 88 -18.71 3.37 20.97
C PHE A 88 -18.03 2.91 22.25
N MET A 89 -16.69 2.91 22.31
CA MET A 89 -15.94 2.38 23.46
C MET A 89 -16.30 3.03 24.79
N PRO A 90 -16.36 4.38 24.92
CA PRO A 90 -16.72 5.01 26.18
C PRO A 90 -18.15 4.71 26.60
N ALA A 91 -19.09 4.70 25.63
CA ALA A 91 -20.48 4.39 25.90
C ALA A 91 -20.65 2.93 26.36
N THR A 92 -19.94 1.99 25.69
CA THR A 92 -19.95 0.57 26.07
C THR A 92 -19.37 0.37 27.46
N LEU A 93 -18.29 1.06 27.82
CA LEU A 93 -17.69 0.97 29.16
C LEU A 93 -18.70 1.40 30.24
N ILE A 94 -19.38 2.53 30.06
CA ILE A 94 -20.38 3.03 30.99
C ILE A 94 -21.57 2.05 31.08
N ALA A 95 -22.09 1.59 29.94
CA ALA A 95 -23.16 0.62 29.88
C ALA A 95 -22.79 -0.71 30.58
N SER A 96 -21.54 -1.15 30.42
CA SER A 96 -21.02 -2.36 31.06
C SER A 96 -20.93 -2.24 32.57
N ILE A 97 -20.50 -1.07 33.10
CA ILE A 97 -20.47 -0.79 34.54
C ILE A 97 -21.88 -0.86 35.12
N TYR A 98 -22.84 -0.19 34.51
CA TYR A 98 -24.25 -0.21 34.98
C TYR A 98 -24.98 -1.54 34.71
N GLY A 99 -24.44 -2.37 33.81
CA GLY A 99 -24.92 -3.73 33.58
C GLY A 99 -24.37 -4.79 34.54
N MET A 100 -23.49 -4.41 35.48
CA MET A 100 -22.95 -5.32 36.48
C MET A 100 -24.00 -5.63 37.56
N ASN A 101 -24.06 -6.89 38.02
CA ASN A 101 -25.01 -7.36 39.04
C ASN A 101 -24.48 -7.16 40.46
N PHE A 102 -24.07 -5.94 40.81
CA PHE A 102 -23.69 -5.61 42.19
C PHE A 102 -24.91 -5.25 43.02
N HIS A 103 -24.96 -5.73 44.27
CA HIS A 103 -26.09 -5.49 45.19
C HIS A 103 -26.10 -4.05 45.76
N MET A 104 -24.97 -3.35 45.74
CA MET A 104 -24.85 -1.98 46.22
C MET A 104 -24.51 -1.00 45.09
N MET A 105 -25.50 -0.59 44.36
CA MET A 105 -25.39 0.47 43.32
C MET A 105 -26.47 1.51 43.59
N PRO A 106 -26.16 2.54 44.42
CA PRO A 106 -27.17 3.56 44.81
C PRO A 106 -27.72 4.35 43.63
N GLU A 107 -26.98 4.39 42.50
CA GLU A 107 -27.38 5.06 41.27
C GLU A 107 -28.56 4.38 40.57
N LEU A 108 -28.74 3.07 40.77
CA LEU A 108 -29.84 2.29 40.16
C LEU A 108 -31.18 2.57 40.83
N ASP A 109 -31.19 2.90 42.11
CA ASP A 109 -32.40 3.26 42.85
C ASP A 109 -32.84 4.70 42.62
N TRP A 110 -32.02 5.50 41.96
CA TRP A 110 -32.34 6.90 41.69
C TRP A 110 -33.28 7.04 40.48
N ARG A 111 -34.39 7.73 40.66
CA ARG A 111 -35.42 7.94 39.62
C ARG A 111 -34.86 8.47 38.29
N TYR A 112 -33.81 9.29 38.35
CA TYR A 112 -33.15 9.88 37.18
C TYR A 112 -31.84 9.15 36.79
N GLY A 113 -31.49 8.02 37.40
CA GLY A 113 -30.29 7.28 37.14
C GLY A 113 -30.15 6.83 35.67
N TYR A 114 -31.23 6.29 35.11
CA TYR A 114 -31.24 5.83 33.70
C TYR A 114 -31.04 7.00 32.69
N PRO A 115 -31.84 8.10 32.72
CA PRO A 115 -31.58 9.21 31.80
C PRO A 115 -30.22 9.89 32.03
N ALA A 116 -29.72 9.95 33.27
CA ALA A 116 -28.41 10.47 33.57
C ALA A 116 -27.28 9.60 32.96
N ALA A 117 -27.40 8.29 33.03
CA ALA A 117 -26.47 7.39 32.41
C ALA A 117 -26.41 7.54 30.87
N ILE A 118 -27.56 7.65 30.21
CA ILE A 118 -27.63 7.88 28.76
C ILE A 118 -26.98 9.23 28.40
N LEU A 119 -27.27 10.29 29.17
CA LEU A 119 -26.72 11.63 28.95
C LEU A 119 -25.19 11.60 29.15
N LEU A 120 -24.70 10.89 30.15
CA LEU A 120 -23.26 10.70 30.43
C LEU A 120 -22.58 9.99 29.27
N MET A 121 -23.16 8.88 28.76
CA MET A 121 -22.64 8.15 27.60
C MET A 121 -22.54 9.05 26.37
N ALA A 122 -23.58 9.82 26.07
CA ALA A 122 -23.62 10.76 24.95
C ALA A 122 -22.56 11.86 25.09
N LEU A 123 -22.43 12.41 26.28
CA LEU A 123 -21.49 13.50 26.60
C LEU A 123 -20.03 13.02 26.47
N VAL A 124 -19.70 11.87 27.05
CA VAL A 124 -18.33 11.32 26.97
C VAL A 124 -17.97 10.96 25.54
N SER A 125 -18.88 10.32 24.80
CA SER A 125 -18.66 10.00 23.38
C SER A 125 -18.46 11.27 22.55
N PHE A 126 -19.23 12.32 22.79
CA PHE A 126 -19.08 13.62 22.12
C PHE A 126 -17.75 14.31 22.46
N LEU A 127 -17.33 14.27 23.72
CA LEU A 127 -16.03 14.83 24.15
C LEU A 127 -14.86 14.07 23.51
N CYS A 128 -14.92 12.74 23.45
CA CYS A 128 -13.93 11.92 22.76
C CYS A 128 -13.85 12.28 21.27
N TYR A 129 -15.00 12.36 20.59
CA TYR A 129 -15.04 12.76 19.18
C TYR A 129 -14.43 14.16 18.97
N ARG A 130 -14.80 15.15 19.80
CA ARG A 130 -14.25 16.50 19.73
C ARG A 130 -12.74 16.53 19.95
N PHE A 131 -12.24 15.75 20.90
CA PHE A 131 -10.81 15.64 21.20
C PHE A 131 -10.03 15.10 20.00
N PHE A 132 -10.48 14.00 19.40
CA PHE A 132 -9.80 13.40 18.24
C PHE A 132 -9.87 14.29 16.99
N LYS A 133 -11.01 14.97 16.77
CA LYS A 133 -11.15 15.95 15.69
C LYS A 133 -10.20 17.15 15.88
N HIS A 134 -10.02 17.63 17.11
CA HIS A 134 -9.11 18.75 17.39
C HIS A 134 -7.65 18.38 17.15
N ARG A 135 -7.28 17.15 17.41
CA ARG A 135 -5.92 16.63 17.17
C ARG A 135 -5.62 16.29 15.71
N LYS A 136 -6.54 16.50 14.77
CA LYS A 136 -6.43 16.16 13.34
C LYS A 136 -6.07 14.68 13.09
N TRP A 137 -6.48 13.80 14.00
CA TRP A 137 -6.33 12.37 13.84
C TRP A 137 -7.46 11.76 13.00
N LEU A 138 -8.45 12.57 12.73
CA LEU A 138 -9.65 12.27 11.93
C LEU A 138 -9.65 13.06 10.64
#